data_1da86c9c32b99f973d21481deaf5636b
#
_entry.id   1da86c9c32b99f973d21481deaf5636b
#
_cell.length_a   1.000
_cell.length_b   1.000
_cell.length_c   1.000
_cell.angle_alpha   90.00
_cell.angle_beta   90.00
_cell.angle_gamma   90.00
#
_symmetry.space_group_name_H-M   'P 1'
#
loop_
_entity.id
_entity.type
_entity.pdbx_description
1 polymer ?
#
loop_
_entity_poly.entity_id
_entity_poly.type
_entity_poly.pdbx_seq_one_letter_code
_entity_poly.pdbx_strand_id
1 'polypeptide(L)'
;ARDVLLGVNAETTVLGLPSGVKMHSGVFAISPAAAAEVVAALAVGGLVGRMAREVRDYVPINKSKNEDFSQARQAVGTQHFGDLWVPESTGFVQQMKVGGMEDESLVVAEITNYILDEFGAEQKRAYIFGPGSTCLSIKQAFGIEGTLLGCDVLLPGGDILQDQTAADLLALSHEQRLHLVMSFTRNQGFLLGRGNQQITAELIRQVNGPDDITIVASRTKLASLDGRPLLVDTGDADLDEELSRVYPILTGYDEFLLYRVARDFSPSR
;
A
#
# COMPACT_ATOMS: atom_id res chain seq x y z
N ALA A 1 -10.08 -13.90 -6.06
CA ALA A 1 -11.45 -13.82 -5.53
C ALA A 1 -12.50 -14.05 -6.59
N ARG A 2 -12.38 -13.43 -7.78
CA ARG A 2 -13.36 -13.55 -8.89
C ARG A 2 -13.56 -15.01 -9.33
N ASP A 3 -12.51 -15.76 -9.54
CA ASP A 3 -12.60 -17.16 -9.99
C ASP A 3 -13.23 -18.04 -8.91
N VAL A 4 -12.97 -17.76 -7.64
CA VAL A 4 -13.62 -18.43 -6.51
C VAL A 4 -15.13 -18.12 -6.50
N LEU A 5 -15.54 -16.86 -6.72
CA LEU A 5 -16.95 -16.49 -6.80
C LEU A 5 -17.72 -17.30 -7.85
N LEU A 6 -17.06 -17.61 -8.98
CA LEU A 6 -17.67 -18.39 -10.07
C LEU A 6 -17.71 -19.90 -9.77
N GLY A 7 -16.84 -20.39 -8.90
CA GLY A 7 -16.66 -21.83 -8.65
C GLY A 7 -17.22 -22.36 -7.33
N VAL A 8 -17.58 -21.48 -6.38
CA VAL A 8 -18.11 -21.94 -5.09
C VAL A 8 -19.63 -21.92 -5.04
N ASN A 9 -20.20 -22.76 -4.19
CA ASN A 9 -21.61 -22.69 -3.85
C ASN A 9 -21.89 -21.39 -3.08
N ALA A 10 -23.04 -20.76 -3.33
CA ALA A 10 -23.48 -19.52 -2.67
C ALA A 10 -23.50 -19.59 -1.13
N GLU A 11 -23.62 -20.77 -0.56
CA GLU A 11 -23.61 -21.00 0.89
C GLU A 11 -22.18 -21.19 1.48
N THR A 12 -21.16 -21.31 0.63
CA THR A 12 -19.80 -21.58 1.07
C THR A 12 -19.16 -20.33 1.70
N THR A 13 -18.66 -20.47 2.92
CA THR A 13 -17.87 -19.43 3.56
C THR A 13 -16.43 -19.50 3.08
N VAL A 14 -15.89 -18.40 2.63
CA VAL A 14 -14.55 -18.27 2.00
C VAL A 14 -13.68 -17.31 2.81
N LEU A 15 -12.42 -17.67 2.97
CA LEU A 15 -11.39 -16.76 3.51
C LEU A 15 -10.22 -16.74 2.54
N GLY A 16 -9.94 -15.59 1.96
CA GLY A 16 -8.79 -15.40 1.07
C GLY A 16 -7.50 -15.25 1.85
N LEU A 17 -6.47 -16.05 1.50
CA LEU A 17 -5.11 -15.84 2.00
C LEU A 17 -4.44 -14.72 1.21
N PRO A 18 -3.89 -13.70 1.86
CA PRO A 18 -3.21 -12.62 1.17
C PRO A 18 -1.83 -13.10 0.71
N SER A 19 -1.64 -13.25 -0.60
CA SER A 19 -0.39 -13.73 -1.20
C SER A 19 0.14 -12.88 -2.34
N GLY A 20 -0.42 -11.71 -2.59
CA GLY A 20 -0.03 -10.85 -3.71
C GLY A 20 -0.51 -9.42 -3.58
N VAL A 21 -0.36 -8.64 -4.66
CA VAL A 21 -0.71 -7.20 -4.72
C VAL A 21 -2.19 -6.95 -5.03
N LYS A 22 -2.88 -7.90 -5.68
CA LYS A 22 -4.27 -7.74 -6.12
C LYS A 22 -5.26 -8.29 -5.08
N MET A 23 -5.33 -7.64 -3.91
CA MET A 23 -6.17 -8.08 -2.81
C MET A 23 -7.17 -6.99 -2.40
N HIS A 24 -7.95 -6.49 -3.39
CA HIS A 24 -8.90 -5.39 -3.16
C HIS A 24 -10.29 -5.84 -2.71
N SER A 25 -10.53 -7.16 -2.71
CA SER A 25 -11.81 -7.73 -2.27
C SER A 25 -11.83 -7.87 -0.75
N GLY A 26 -12.96 -7.58 -0.13
CA GLY A 26 -13.18 -7.75 1.31
C GLY A 26 -13.16 -9.20 1.81
N VAL A 27 -12.82 -10.15 0.94
CA VAL A 27 -12.77 -11.59 1.26
C VAL A 27 -11.40 -12.05 1.78
N PHE A 28 -10.38 -11.20 1.68
CA PHE A 28 -9.03 -11.54 2.14
C PHE A 28 -8.84 -11.21 3.62
N ALA A 29 -8.14 -12.08 4.32
CA ALA A 29 -7.56 -11.71 5.61
C ALA A 29 -6.52 -10.60 5.43
N ILE A 30 -6.26 -9.84 6.48
CA ILE A 30 -5.29 -8.74 6.44
C ILE A 30 -3.84 -9.24 6.39
N SER A 31 -3.59 -10.46 6.87
CA SER A 31 -2.29 -11.13 6.81
C SER A 31 -2.47 -12.66 6.83
N PRO A 32 -1.43 -13.46 6.46
CA PRO A 32 -1.47 -14.89 6.64
C PRO A 32 -1.64 -15.31 8.10
N ALA A 33 -1.03 -14.59 9.04
CA ALA A 33 -1.18 -14.83 10.48
C ALA A 33 -2.63 -14.60 10.91
N ALA A 34 -3.25 -13.49 10.49
CA ALA A 34 -4.67 -13.22 10.74
C ALA A 34 -5.58 -14.31 10.14
N ALA A 35 -5.26 -14.82 8.95
CA ALA A 35 -6.00 -15.93 8.37
C ALA A 35 -5.87 -17.21 9.22
N ALA A 36 -4.67 -17.52 9.71
CA ALA A 36 -4.44 -18.66 10.58
C ALA A 36 -5.23 -18.56 11.90
N GLU A 37 -5.30 -17.37 12.50
CA GLU A 37 -6.10 -17.14 13.72
C GLU A 37 -7.60 -17.32 13.45
N VAL A 38 -8.12 -16.81 12.33
CA VAL A 38 -9.52 -17.03 11.94
C VAL A 38 -9.81 -18.52 11.75
N VAL A 39 -8.92 -19.26 11.07
CA VAL A 39 -9.07 -20.71 10.86
C VAL A 39 -9.00 -21.46 12.19
N ALA A 40 -8.08 -21.11 13.07
CA ALA A 40 -7.97 -21.71 14.40
C ALA A 40 -9.23 -21.46 15.23
N ALA A 41 -9.77 -20.24 15.23
CA ALA A 41 -11.00 -19.89 15.92
C ALA A 41 -12.20 -20.68 15.37
N LEU A 42 -12.31 -20.83 14.04
CA LEU A 42 -13.34 -21.67 13.41
C LEU A 42 -13.23 -23.13 13.82
N ALA A 43 -11.99 -23.67 13.88
CA ALA A 43 -11.74 -25.06 14.24
C ALA A 43 -12.16 -25.41 15.67
N VAL A 44 -12.11 -24.44 16.60
CA VAL A 44 -12.56 -24.61 17.99
C VAL A 44 -14.01 -24.14 18.21
N GLY A 45 -14.75 -23.81 17.15
CA GLY A 45 -16.13 -23.34 17.25
C GLY A 45 -16.29 -21.94 17.80
N GLY A 46 -15.21 -21.13 17.81
CA GLY A 46 -15.21 -19.78 18.37
C GLY A 46 -15.84 -18.70 17.47
N LEU A 47 -15.95 -18.93 16.18
CA LEU A 47 -16.60 -18.03 15.22
C LEU A 47 -17.92 -18.66 14.73
N VAL A 48 -19.01 -17.98 14.96
CA VAL A 48 -20.37 -18.48 14.67
C VAL A 48 -21.02 -17.69 13.54
N GLY A 49 -20.57 -16.47 13.28
CA GLY A 49 -21.15 -15.58 12.29
C GLY A 49 -20.44 -15.63 10.94
N ARG A 50 -21.16 -15.21 9.91
CA ARG A 50 -20.63 -14.94 8.58
C ARG A 50 -21.24 -13.66 8.04
N MET A 51 -20.47 -12.91 7.24
CA MET A 51 -20.92 -11.67 6.61
C MET A 51 -20.65 -11.70 5.11
N ALA A 52 -21.52 -11.05 4.35
CA ALA A 52 -21.29 -10.87 2.92
C ALA A 52 -20.20 -9.81 2.69
N ARG A 53 -19.27 -10.10 1.78
CA ARG A 53 -18.20 -9.19 1.39
C ARG A 53 -18.08 -9.14 -0.13
N GLU A 54 -17.92 -7.91 -0.63
CA GLU A 54 -17.80 -7.66 -2.06
C GLU A 54 -16.53 -8.29 -2.64
N VAL A 55 -16.69 -8.89 -3.81
CA VAL A 55 -15.60 -9.30 -4.68
C VAL A 55 -15.37 -8.21 -5.71
N ARG A 56 -14.21 -7.55 -5.64
CA ARG A 56 -13.78 -6.53 -6.59
C ARG A 56 -12.51 -6.96 -7.29
N ASP A 57 -12.39 -6.59 -8.55
CA ASP A 57 -11.16 -6.77 -9.32
C ASP A 57 -10.94 -5.59 -10.26
N TYR A 58 -9.71 -5.41 -10.69
CA TYR A 58 -9.36 -4.39 -11.67
C TYR A 58 -9.85 -4.78 -13.07
N VAL A 59 -10.47 -3.83 -13.73
CA VAL A 59 -10.85 -3.95 -15.14
C VAL A 59 -10.30 -2.78 -15.93
N PRO A 60 -9.85 -2.98 -17.18
CA PRO A 60 -9.52 -1.90 -18.07
C PRO A 60 -10.76 -1.03 -18.31
N ILE A 61 -10.67 0.26 -18.13
CA ILE A 61 -11.73 1.19 -18.52
C ILE A 61 -11.54 1.48 -20.02
N ASN A 62 -12.36 0.86 -20.86
CA ASN A 62 -12.42 1.21 -22.28
C ASN A 62 -13.05 2.61 -22.40
N LYS A 63 -12.25 3.63 -22.62
CA LYS A 63 -12.79 4.90 -23.14
C LYS A 63 -13.30 4.67 -24.55
N SER A 64 -14.45 5.27 -24.85
CA SER A 64 -15.19 5.14 -26.12
C SER A 64 -14.31 5.34 -27.37
N LYS A 65 -14.69 4.66 -28.45
CA LYS A 65 -14.00 4.45 -29.74
C LYS A 65 -13.58 5.71 -30.57
N ASN A 66 -13.50 6.90 -30.00
CA ASN A 66 -13.32 8.14 -30.76
C ASN A 66 -12.12 9.01 -30.39
N GLU A 67 -11.10 8.50 -29.72
CA GLU A 67 -9.88 9.26 -29.47
C GLU A 67 -8.65 8.53 -30.02
N ASP A 68 -7.77 9.30 -30.66
CA ASP A 68 -6.56 8.91 -31.37
C ASP A 68 -5.68 7.91 -30.59
N PHE A 69 -5.22 6.87 -31.27
CA PHE A 69 -4.46 5.73 -30.75
C PHE A 69 -3.07 6.08 -30.16
N SER A 70 -2.64 7.33 -30.20
CA SER A 70 -1.28 7.74 -29.78
C SER A 70 -1.13 8.09 -28.29
N GLN A 71 -2.22 8.16 -27.50
CA GLN A 71 -2.20 8.52 -26.07
C GLN A 71 -3.17 7.73 -25.18
N ALA A 72 -3.53 6.52 -25.54
CA ALA A 72 -4.44 5.70 -24.72
C ALA A 72 -3.72 5.16 -23.46
N ARG A 73 -3.66 5.97 -22.39
CA ARG A 73 -3.43 5.47 -21.04
C ARG A 73 -4.52 4.47 -20.72
N GLN A 74 -4.18 3.22 -20.43
CA GLN A 74 -5.13 2.24 -19.88
C GLN A 74 -5.56 2.71 -18.50
N ALA A 75 -6.66 3.45 -18.43
CA ALA A 75 -7.29 3.74 -17.16
C ALA A 75 -7.79 2.41 -16.57
N VAL A 76 -7.35 2.08 -15.37
CA VAL A 76 -7.76 0.86 -14.66
C VAL A 76 -8.75 1.28 -13.58
N GLY A 77 -9.92 0.68 -13.59
CA GLY A 77 -10.96 0.86 -12.57
C GLY A 77 -11.22 -0.42 -11.80
N THR A 78 -11.91 -0.32 -10.67
CA THR A 78 -12.39 -1.50 -9.94
C THR A 78 -13.84 -1.77 -10.28
N GLN A 79 -14.18 -3.02 -10.56
CA GLN A 79 -15.54 -3.48 -10.81
C GLN A 79 -15.98 -4.44 -9.70
N HIS A 80 -17.22 -4.30 -9.25
CA HIS A 80 -17.88 -5.26 -8.38
C HIS A 80 -18.38 -6.46 -9.22
N PHE A 81 -18.05 -7.67 -8.78
CA PHE A 81 -18.41 -8.92 -9.45
C PHE A 81 -19.49 -9.72 -8.72
N GLY A 82 -19.71 -9.43 -7.45
CA GLY A 82 -20.65 -10.12 -6.58
C GLY A 82 -20.16 -10.18 -5.14
N ASP A 83 -20.82 -10.92 -4.30
CA ASP A 83 -20.51 -11.06 -2.88
C ASP A 83 -20.19 -12.51 -2.52
N LEU A 84 -19.28 -12.70 -1.57
CA LEU A 84 -18.96 -13.98 -0.95
C LEU A 84 -19.17 -13.90 0.56
N TRP A 85 -19.59 -15.00 1.15
CA TRP A 85 -19.66 -15.14 2.59
C TRP A 85 -18.25 -15.33 3.17
N VAL A 86 -17.91 -14.52 4.17
CA VAL A 86 -16.65 -14.61 4.91
C VAL A 86 -16.96 -14.79 6.40
N PRO A 87 -16.04 -15.37 7.19
CA PRO A 87 -16.20 -15.43 8.64
C PRO A 87 -16.37 -14.04 9.24
N GLU A 88 -17.34 -13.88 10.13
CA GLU A 88 -17.52 -12.65 10.89
C GLU A 88 -16.42 -12.56 11.96
N SER A 89 -15.39 -11.75 11.66
CA SER A 89 -14.27 -11.51 12.56
C SER A 89 -13.87 -10.05 12.49
N THR A 90 -14.15 -9.33 13.55
CA THR A 90 -13.73 -7.93 13.67
C THR A 90 -12.21 -7.87 13.83
N GLY A 91 -11.53 -7.14 12.94
CA GLY A 91 -10.09 -6.91 13.00
C GLY A 91 -9.22 -7.85 12.16
N PHE A 92 -9.71 -8.99 11.69
CA PHE A 92 -8.92 -9.97 10.92
C PHE A 92 -9.27 -10.06 9.44
N VAL A 93 -10.41 -9.53 9.02
CA VAL A 93 -10.85 -9.47 7.62
C VAL A 93 -10.87 -8.01 7.17
N GLN A 94 -10.48 -7.78 5.93
CA GLN A 94 -10.45 -6.43 5.36
C GLN A 94 -11.82 -5.75 5.47
N GLN A 95 -11.83 -4.57 6.11
CA GLN A 95 -13.01 -3.72 6.09
C GLN A 95 -13.08 -2.96 4.76
N MET A 96 -14.26 -2.94 4.16
CA MET A 96 -14.53 -2.07 3.03
C MET A 96 -14.85 -0.65 3.52
N LYS A 97 -14.50 0.31 2.69
CA LYS A 97 -14.62 1.74 2.89
C LYS A 97 -16.02 2.14 3.37
N VAL A 98 -16.14 2.62 4.61
CA VAL A 98 -17.26 3.45 5.03
C VAL A 98 -16.86 4.90 4.74
N GLY A 99 -17.63 5.57 3.90
CA GLY A 99 -17.31 6.91 3.43
C GLY A 99 -17.34 7.95 4.56
N GLY A 100 -16.22 8.58 4.78
CA GLY A 100 -16.08 9.88 5.42
C GLY A 100 -15.32 10.75 4.41
N MET A 101 -15.95 11.86 3.99
CA MET A 101 -15.42 12.73 2.94
C MET A 101 -14.37 13.68 3.53
N GLU A 102 -13.14 13.17 3.70
CA GLU A 102 -11.97 14.00 3.50
C GLU A 102 -11.76 14.03 1.98
N ASP A 103 -11.62 15.21 1.39
CA ASP A 103 -11.26 15.26 -0.04
C ASP A 103 -9.81 14.81 -0.17
N GLU A 104 -9.65 13.51 -0.41
CA GLU A 104 -8.35 12.85 -0.46
C GLU A 104 -7.42 13.51 -1.51
N SER A 105 -8.02 14.16 -2.52
CA SER A 105 -7.27 14.86 -3.57
C SER A 105 -6.61 16.14 -3.04
N LEU A 106 -7.29 16.87 -2.18
CA LEU A 106 -6.74 18.07 -1.52
C LEU A 106 -5.61 17.70 -0.55
N VAL A 107 -5.81 16.69 0.28
CA VAL A 107 -4.77 16.22 1.22
C VAL A 107 -3.53 15.74 0.47
N VAL A 108 -3.71 14.99 -0.62
CA VAL A 108 -2.58 14.55 -1.45
C VAL A 108 -1.88 15.75 -2.10
N ALA A 109 -2.60 16.80 -2.51
CA ALA A 109 -2.01 18.01 -3.04
C ALA A 109 -1.20 18.77 -1.97
N GLU A 110 -1.69 18.86 -0.73
CA GLU A 110 -0.96 19.46 0.40
C GLU A 110 0.33 18.70 0.72
N ILE A 111 0.24 17.37 0.85
CA ILE A 111 1.41 16.49 1.04
C ILE A 111 2.42 16.70 -0.10
N THR A 112 1.94 16.75 -1.33
CA THR A 112 2.77 16.93 -2.52
C THR A 112 3.50 18.26 -2.50
N ASN A 113 2.80 19.36 -2.17
CA ASN A 113 3.40 20.68 -2.09
C ASN A 113 4.50 20.73 -1.01
N TYR A 114 4.25 20.12 0.16
CA TYR A 114 5.28 20.02 1.20
C TYR A 114 6.52 19.26 0.71
N ILE A 115 6.32 18.11 0.04
CA ILE A 115 7.43 17.32 -0.49
C ILE A 115 8.19 18.10 -1.58
N LEU A 116 7.48 18.85 -2.44
CA LEU A 116 8.11 19.69 -3.46
C LEU A 116 8.98 20.79 -2.84
N ASP A 117 8.48 21.44 -1.79
CA ASP A 117 9.21 22.51 -1.10
C ASP A 117 10.46 21.98 -0.38
N GLU A 118 10.33 20.87 0.35
CA GLU A 118 11.41 20.25 1.09
C GLU A 118 12.47 19.58 0.18
N PHE A 119 12.03 18.85 -0.84
CA PHE A 119 12.92 18.08 -1.71
C PHE A 119 13.42 18.89 -2.90
N GLY A 120 12.67 19.91 -3.34
CA GLY A 120 13.06 20.78 -4.45
C GLY A 120 14.29 21.65 -4.13
N ALA A 121 14.51 21.99 -2.86
CA ALA A 121 15.61 22.84 -2.42
C ALA A 121 16.95 22.09 -2.26
N GLU A 122 16.95 20.78 -2.03
CA GLU A 122 18.16 19.97 -1.80
C GLU A 122 18.22 18.71 -2.67
N GLN A 123 18.43 18.86 -3.98
CA GLN A 123 18.60 17.72 -4.90
C GLN A 123 19.98 17.03 -4.73
N LYS A 124 20.27 16.56 -3.52
CA LYS A 124 21.54 15.84 -3.23
C LYS A 124 21.37 14.33 -3.11
N ARG A 125 20.13 13.83 -3.25
CA ARG A 125 19.78 12.42 -3.08
C ARG A 125 18.87 11.97 -4.24
N ALA A 126 18.86 10.68 -4.49
CA ALA A 126 17.85 10.07 -5.36
C ALA A 126 16.59 9.76 -4.54
N TYR A 127 15.44 10.22 -5.01
CA TYR A 127 14.14 9.97 -4.38
C TYR A 127 13.45 8.80 -5.07
N ILE A 128 13.21 7.74 -4.32
CA ILE A 128 12.46 6.56 -4.77
C ILE A 128 11.01 6.72 -4.33
N PHE A 129 10.12 6.86 -5.29
CA PHE A 129 8.67 6.89 -5.04
C PHE A 129 8.09 5.48 -5.20
N GLY A 130 7.56 4.94 -4.12
CA GLY A 130 6.94 3.62 -4.09
C GLY A 130 5.66 3.51 -4.93
N PRO A 131 5.09 2.30 -5.01
CA PRO A 131 3.82 2.07 -5.69
C PRO A 131 2.62 2.63 -4.92
N GLY A 132 1.49 2.74 -5.59
CA GLY A 132 0.20 3.14 -5.05
C GLY A 132 -0.28 4.51 -5.52
N SER A 133 -1.59 4.75 -5.43
CA SER A 133 -2.24 5.95 -5.95
C SER A 133 -1.73 7.25 -5.31
N THR A 134 -1.46 7.23 -4.01
CA THR A 134 -0.92 8.40 -3.30
C THR A 134 0.46 8.76 -3.85
N CYS A 135 1.37 7.80 -3.97
CA CYS A 135 2.70 8.02 -4.53
C CYS A 135 2.62 8.42 -6.01
N LEU A 136 1.69 7.84 -6.79
CA LEU A 136 1.50 8.23 -8.20
C LEU A 136 1.12 9.70 -8.35
N SER A 137 0.23 10.21 -7.50
CA SER A 137 -0.14 11.63 -7.52
C SER A 137 1.06 12.53 -7.21
N ILE A 138 1.90 12.13 -6.25
CA ILE A 138 3.13 12.85 -5.92
C ILE A 138 4.10 12.80 -7.11
N LYS A 139 4.34 11.63 -7.71
CA LYS A 139 5.17 11.47 -8.92
C LYS A 139 4.74 12.44 -10.03
N GLN A 140 3.44 12.51 -10.31
CA GLN A 140 2.88 13.38 -11.35
C GLN A 140 3.13 14.87 -11.10
N ALA A 141 3.12 15.30 -9.85
CA ALA A 141 3.43 16.67 -9.49
C ALA A 141 4.91 17.04 -9.69
N PHE A 142 5.81 16.04 -9.56
CA PHE A 142 7.22 16.18 -9.95
C PHE A 142 7.45 16.07 -11.47
N GLY A 143 6.40 16.00 -12.28
CA GLY A 143 6.51 15.81 -13.72
C GLY A 143 6.87 14.37 -14.13
N ILE A 144 6.86 13.43 -13.20
CA ILE A 144 7.08 12.02 -13.46
C ILE A 144 5.76 11.43 -13.95
N GLU A 145 5.69 10.90 -15.17
CA GLU A 145 4.47 10.18 -15.62
C GLU A 145 4.13 9.04 -14.65
N GLY A 146 5.15 8.34 -14.19
CA GLY A 146 5.10 7.36 -13.12
C GLY A 146 4.27 6.13 -13.41
N THR A 147 4.51 5.08 -12.64
CA THR A 147 3.75 3.84 -12.68
C THR A 147 2.93 3.67 -11.41
N LEU A 148 1.74 3.09 -11.52
CA LEU A 148 0.89 2.84 -10.34
C LEU A 148 1.45 1.74 -9.44
N LEU A 149 2.09 0.74 -10.01
CA LEU A 149 2.56 -0.47 -9.31
C LEU A 149 4.08 -0.57 -9.22
N GLY A 150 4.81 0.30 -9.93
CA GLY A 150 6.26 0.33 -9.98
C GLY A 150 6.88 1.36 -9.04
N CYS A 151 8.18 1.26 -8.87
CA CYS A 151 9.00 2.25 -8.23
C CYS A 151 9.65 3.15 -9.28
N ASP A 152 9.46 4.45 -9.14
CA ASP A 152 10.07 5.45 -10.04
C ASP A 152 11.06 6.30 -9.23
N VAL A 153 12.12 6.75 -9.88
CA VAL A 153 13.20 7.46 -9.21
C VAL A 153 13.41 8.84 -9.85
N LEU A 154 13.53 9.85 -8.99
CA LEU A 154 14.01 11.17 -9.36
C LEU A 154 15.47 11.28 -8.90
N LEU A 155 16.39 11.44 -9.85
CA LEU A 155 17.82 11.58 -9.60
C LEU A 155 18.20 13.03 -9.22
N PRO A 156 19.32 13.22 -8.49
CA PRO A 156 19.93 14.54 -8.38
C PRO A 156 20.21 15.11 -9.78
N GLY A 157 19.64 16.27 -10.07
CA GLY A 157 19.76 16.88 -11.41
C GLY A 157 18.46 16.82 -12.23
N GLY A 158 17.45 16.07 -11.77
CA GLY A 158 16.11 16.06 -12.35
C GLY A 158 15.84 14.93 -13.34
N ASP A 159 16.80 14.07 -13.63
CA ASP A 159 16.57 12.89 -14.48
C ASP A 159 15.64 11.88 -13.78
N ILE A 160 14.80 11.23 -14.58
CA ILE A 160 13.76 10.32 -14.10
C ILE A 160 14.02 8.92 -14.61
N LEU A 161 14.06 7.94 -13.69
CA LEU A 161 14.10 6.51 -14.01
C LEU A 161 12.72 5.92 -13.67
N GLN A 162 12.04 5.36 -14.68
CA GLN A 162 10.70 4.80 -14.51
C GLN A 162 10.75 3.28 -14.28
N ASP A 163 9.81 2.78 -13.47
CA ASP A 163 9.54 1.35 -13.24
C ASP A 163 10.79 0.51 -12.93
N GLN A 164 11.55 0.98 -11.95
CA GLN A 164 12.81 0.35 -11.59
C GLN A 164 12.59 -0.99 -10.90
N THR A 165 13.39 -1.98 -11.26
CA THR A 165 13.42 -3.29 -10.60
C THR A 165 14.19 -3.23 -9.28
N ALA A 166 14.06 -4.27 -8.46
CA ALA A 166 14.81 -4.39 -7.21
C ALA A 166 16.34 -4.34 -7.46
N ALA A 167 16.81 -4.94 -8.56
CA ALA A 167 18.23 -4.93 -8.92
C ALA A 167 18.72 -3.54 -9.32
N ASP A 168 17.90 -2.77 -10.07
CA ASP A 168 18.23 -1.41 -10.48
C ASP A 168 18.30 -0.47 -9.26
N LEU A 169 17.32 -0.58 -8.34
CA LEU A 169 17.30 0.21 -7.11
C LEU A 169 18.47 -0.10 -6.20
N LEU A 170 18.86 -1.38 -6.08
CA LEU A 170 20.01 -1.78 -5.30
C LEU A 170 21.32 -1.29 -5.94
N ALA A 171 21.47 -1.38 -7.25
CA ALA A 171 22.63 -0.81 -7.94
C ALA A 171 22.76 0.70 -7.69
N LEU A 172 21.63 1.42 -7.77
CA LEU A 172 21.57 2.85 -7.50
C LEU A 172 22.00 3.21 -6.06
N SER A 173 21.70 2.36 -5.07
CA SER A 173 22.06 2.59 -3.67
C SER A 173 23.57 2.62 -3.42
N HIS A 174 24.37 2.03 -4.30
CA HIS A 174 25.84 2.08 -4.23
C HIS A 174 26.43 3.35 -4.83
N GLU A 175 25.66 4.07 -5.63
CA GLU A 175 26.09 5.27 -6.34
C GLU A 175 25.54 6.56 -5.75
N GLN A 176 24.35 6.49 -5.16
CA GLN A 176 23.57 7.63 -4.70
C GLN A 176 23.06 7.43 -3.28
N ARG A 177 22.98 8.51 -2.51
CA ARG A 177 22.18 8.49 -1.29
C ARG A 177 20.71 8.46 -1.65
N LEU A 178 19.99 7.52 -1.06
CA LEU A 178 18.58 7.27 -1.36
C LEU A 178 17.65 7.87 -0.31
N HIS A 179 16.46 8.29 -0.75
CA HIS A 179 15.35 8.66 0.10
C HIS A 179 14.08 7.97 -0.40
N LEU A 180 13.39 7.25 0.48
CA LEU A 180 12.17 6.53 0.13
C LEU A 180 10.94 7.38 0.44
N VAL A 181 10.05 7.57 -0.53
CA VAL A 181 8.72 8.16 -0.35
C VAL A 181 7.69 7.06 -0.55
N MET A 182 6.98 6.71 0.50
CA MET A 182 6.15 5.53 0.51
C MET A 182 4.79 5.78 1.11
N SER A 183 3.82 4.98 0.67
CA SER A 183 2.52 4.86 1.31
C SER A 183 2.22 3.39 1.58
N PHE A 184 1.21 3.11 2.39
CA PHE A 184 0.86 1.75 2.75
C PHE A 184 -0.35 1.23 1.98
N THR A 185 -0.54 -0.08 1.96
CA THR A 185 -1.72 -0.71 1.36
C THR A 185 -2.95 -0.45 2.22
N ARG A 186 -3.92 0.26 1.64
CA ARG A 186 -5.20 0.60 2.31
C ARG A 186 -5.86 -0.66 2.87
N ASN A 187 -6.43 -0.58 4.05
CA ASN A 187 -7.12 -1.62 4.81
C ASN A 187 -6.24 -2.78 5.29
N GLN A 188 -5.09 -3.04 4.67
CA GLN A 188 -4.14 -4.05 5.11
C GLN A 188 -3.04 -3.49 6.01
N GLY A 189 -2.67 -2.22 5.80
CA GLY A 189 -1.67 -1.54 6.59
C GLY A 189 -0.22 -1.89 6.24
N PHE A 190 0.05 -2.70 5.18
CA PHE A 190 1.42 -3.03 4.80
C PHE A 190 2.14 -1.81 4.24
N LEU A 191 3.19 -1.40 4.95
CA LEU A 191 4.14 -0.38 4.52
C LEU A 191 5.23 -1.00 3.65
N LEU A 192 5.74 -2.16 4.02
CA LEU A 192 6.82 -2.88 3.33
C LEU A 192 6.50 -4.37 3.17
N GLY A 193 7.06 -4.98 2.12
CA GLY A 193 7.02 -6.41 1.85
C GLY A 193 5.81 -6.87 1.03
N ARG A 194 4.71 -6.11 1.03
CA ARG A 194 3.51 -6.44 0.24
C ARG A 194 3.10 -5.28 -0.64
N GLY A 195 3.11 -5.54 -1.94
CA GLY A 195 2.77 -4.53 -2.95
C GLY A 195 3.92 -3.64 -3.38
N ASN A 196 5.11 -3.83 -2.80
CA ASN A 196 6.33 -3.08 -3.10
C ASN A 196 7.60 -3.95 -2.98
N GLN A 197 7.55 -5.15 -3.55
CA GLN A 197 8.65 -6.12 -3.50
C GLN A 197 9.95 -5.62 -4.15
N GLN A 198 9.91 -4.56 -4.94
CA GLN A 198 11.09 -3.87 -5.47
C GLN A 198 11.94 -3.24 -4.35
N ILE A 199 11.30 -2.86 -3.23
CA ILE A 199 11.96 -2.33 -2.04
C ILE A 199 12.33 -3.51 -1.14
N THR A 200 13.48 -4.11 -1.42
CA THR A 200 13.98 -5.30 -0.72
C THR A 200 14.58 -4.96 0.64
N ALA A 201 14.72 -5.96 1.51
CA ALA A 201 15.42 -5.80 2.78
C ALA A 201 16.86 -5.29 2.59
N GLU A 202 17.55 -5.78 1.56
CA GLU A 202 18.90 -5.35 1.23
C GLU A 202 18.95 -3.86 0.85
N LEU A 203 18.01 -3.38 0.03
CA LEU A 203 17.89 -1.97 -0.32
C LEU A 203 17.62 -1.11 0.93
N ILE A 204 16.71 -1.54 1.81
CA ILE A 204 16.37 -0.79 3.02
C ILE A 204 17.58 -0.64 3.96
N ARG A 205 18.44 -1.65 4.04
CA ARG A 205 19.68 -1.60 4.81
C ARG A 205 20.72 -0.61 4.26
N GLN A 206 20.60 -0.21 2.97
CA GLN A 206 21.42 0.85 2.36
C GLN A 206 20.84 2.26 2.61
N VAL A 207 19.60 2.35 3.07
CA VAL A 207 18.98 3.63 3.46
C VAL A 207 19.39 3.96 4.89
N ASN A 208 19.78 5.20 5.15
CA ASN A 208 20.30 5.64 6.46
C ASN A 208 19.22 5.73 7.57
N GLY A 209 18.34 4.76 7.61
CA GLY A 209 17.31 4.67 8.65
C GLY A 209 16.09 5.58 8.39
N PRO A 210 15.35 5.94 9.47
CA PRO A 210 14.03 6.59 9.33
C PRO A 210 14.08 7.97 8.70
N ASP A 211 15.19 8.70 8.84
CA ASP A 211 15.34 10.06 8.31
C ASP A 211 15.37 10.10 6.78
N ASP A 212 15.69 8.97 6.15
CA ASP A 212 15.65 8.82 4.70
C ASP A 212 14.39 8.04 4.22
N ILE A 213 13.34 7.96 5.07
CA ILE A 213 12.04 7.37 4.74
C ILE A 213 10.93 8.35 5.08
N THR A 214 10.22 8.82 4.07
CA THR A 214 8.99 9.62 4.24
C THR A 214 7.77 8.73 3.98
N ILE A 215 6.94 8.54 5.00
CA ILE A 215 5.68 7.83 4.88
C ILE A 215 4.57 8.84 4.71
N VAL A 216 3.75 8.67 3.67
CA VAL A 216 2.67 9.59 3.32
C VAL A 216 1.30 8.91 3.38
N ALA A 217 0.33 9.56 3.98
CA ALA A 217 -1.04 9.07 4.04
C ALA A 217 -2.03 10.16 4.40
N SER A 218 -3.26 10.11 3.90
CA SER A 218 -4.36 10.89 4.45
C SER A 218 -4.74 10.38 5.84
N ARG A 219 -5.31 11.25 6.68
CA ARG A 219 -5.86 10.87 8.00
C ARG A 219 -6.97 9.82 7.85
N THR A 220 -7.80 9.94 6.81
CA THR A 220 -8.83 8.95 6.47
C THR A 220 -8.22 7.60 6.15
N LYS A 221 -7.09 7.56 5.45
CA LYS A 221 -6.36 6.32 5.14
C LYS A 221 -5.82 5.67 6.42
N LEU A 222 -5.27 6.44 7.35
CA LEU A 222 -4.82 5.97 8.66
C LEU A 222 -5.99 5.50 9.52
N ALA A 223 -7.09 6.25 9.55
CA ALA A 223 -8.30 5.88 10.28
C ALA A 223 -8.90 4.53 9.82
N SER A 224 -8.72 4.17 8.54
CA SER A 224 -9.18 2.87 8.02
C SER A 224 -8.47 1.66 8.64
N LEU A 225 -7.41 1.89 9.42
CA LEU A 225 -6.69 0.84 10.15
C LEU A 225 -7.28 0.55 11.52
N ASP A 226 -8.27 1.32 12.00
CA ASP A 226 -8.92 1.15 13.30
C ASP A 226 -7.92 1.04 14.47
N GLY A 227 -6.87 1.87 14.45
CA GLY A 227 -5.81 1.90 15.46
C GLY A 227 -4.78 0.76 15.37
N ARG A 228 -4.90 -0.13 14.37
CA ARG A 228 -3.89 -1.16 14.10
C ARG A 228 -2.60 -0.53 13.59
N PRO A 229 -1.42 -1.10 13.91
CA PRO A 229 -0.16 -0.58 13.40
C PRO A 229 -0.06 -0.74 11.87
N LEU A 230 0.83 0.03 11.26
CA LEU A 230 1.35 -0.30 9.95
C LEU A 230 2.23 -1.54 10.06
N LEU A 231 2.25 -2.35 9.01
CA LEU A 231 2.97 -3.62 9.00
C LEU A 231 4.19 -3.60 8.11
N VAL A 232 5.24 -4.26 8.55
CA VAL A 232 6.42 -4.60 7.77
C VAL A 232 6.57 -6.12 7.70
N ASP A 233 6.90 -6.64 6.50
CA ASP A 233 7.08 -8.06 6.21
C ASP A 233 8.12 -8.16 5.07
N THR A 234 9.35 -7.74 5.38
CA THR A 234 10.44 -7.66 4.39
C THR A 234 11.02 -9.02 4.04
N GLY A 235 10.67 -10.06 4.81
CA GLY A 235 11.26 -11.39 4.74
C GLY A 235 12.56 -11.52 5.57
N ASP A 236 13.00 -10.46 6.23
CA ASP A 236 14.13 -10.40 7.16
C ASP A 236 13.61 -10.02 8.55
N ALA A 237 13.53 -10.99 9.44
CA ALA A 237 12.91 -10.81 10.76
C ALA A 237 13.65 -9.81 11.66
N ASP A 238 14.97 -9.70 11.52
CA ASP A 238 15.78 -8.75 12.28
C ASP A 238 15.53 -7.33 11.79
N LEU A 239 15.44 -7.14 10.48
CA LEU A 239 15.08 -5.85 9.89
C LEU A 239 13.63 -5.45 10.25
N ASP A 240 12.69 -6.38 10.21
CA ASP A 240 11.30 -6.11 10.59
C ASP A 240 11.19 -5.66 12.05
N GLU A 241 12.02 -6.22 12.95
CA GLU A 241 12.11 -5.79 14.35
C GLU A 241 12.73 -4.38 14.45
N GLU A 242 13.82 -4.09 13.71
CA GLU A 242 14.45 -2.77 13.67
C GLU A 242 13.50 -1.69 13.16
N LEU A 243 12.66 -2.02 12.19
CA LEU A 243 11.66 -1.12 11.62
C LEU A 243 10.40 -0.97 12.50
N SER A 244 10.22 -1.85 13.50
CA SER A 244 9.05 -1.83 14.40
C SER A 244 9.19 -0.75 15.46
N ARG A 245 8.76 0.48 15.12
CA ARG A 245 8.80 1.68 15.98
C ARG A 245 7.71 2.69 15.58
N VAL A 246 7.72 3.85 16.20
CA VAL A 246 6.84 4.97 15.84
C VAL A 246 7.52 5.83 14.77
N TYR A 247 6.78 6.12 13.71
CA TYR A 247 7.21 6.99 12.61
C TYR A 247 6.31 8.22 12.51
N PRO A 248 6.87 9.38 12.12
CA PRO A 248 6.09 10.49 11.65
C PRO A 248 5.51 10.17 10.26
N ILE A 249 4.19 10.22 10.14
CA ILE A 249 3.48 10.07 8.87
C ILE A 249 3.06 11.45 8.41
N LEU A 250 3.47 11.85 7.21
CA LEU A 250 3.08 13.12 6.61
C LEU A 250 1.62 13.03 6.16
N THR A 251 0.76 13.89 6.73
CA THR A 251 -0.70 13.82 6.54
C THR A 251 -1.32 15.08 5.94
N GLY A 252 -0.53 16.12 5.69
CA GLY A 252 -0.90 17.39 5.10
C GLY A 252 0.36 18.24 4.87
N TYR A 253 0.19 19.54 4.58
CA TYR A 253 1.33 20.45 4.43
C TYR A 253 1.96 20.73 5.80
N ASP A 254 3.22 20.29 6.00
CA ASP A 254 3.96 20.38 7.28
C ASP A 254 3.19 19.75 8.46
N GLU A 255 2.37 18.76 8.18
CA GLU A 255 1.50 18.12 9.16
C GLU A 255 1.87 16.63 9.32
N PHE A 256 2.26 16.26 10.55
CA PHE A 256 2.72 14.91 10.85
C PHE A 256 1.87 14.27 11.94
N LEU A 257 1.58 12.98 11.77
CA LEU A 257 0.98 12.11 12.78
C LEU A 257 1.98 11.04 13.19
N LEU A 258 2.24 10.90 14.48
CA LEU A 258 3.03 9.79 14.99
C LEU A 258 2.21 8.50 14.93
N TYR A 259 2.71 7.50 14.22
CA TYR A 259 2.00 6.24 14.02
C TYR A 259 2.92 5.03 14.21
N ARG A 260 2.38 3.98 14.81
CA ARG A 260 3.14 2.76 15.08
C ARG A 260 3.32 1.93 13.82
N VAL A 261 4.53 1.46 13.60
CA VAL A 261 4.88 0.40 12.63
C VAL A 261 5.29 -0.84 13.43
N ALA A 262 4.87 -2.02 13.00
CA ALA A 262 5.16 -3.28 13.66
C ALA A 262 5.23 -4.44 12.65
N ARG A 263 5.91 -5.50 13.01
CA ARG A 263 5.96 -6.73 12.21
C ARG A 263 4.68 -7.57 12.31
N ASP A 264 3.90 -7.35 13.37
CA ASP A 264 2.64 -8.04 13.62
C ASP A 264 1.64 -7.13 14.38
N PHE A 265 0.45 -7.63 14.64
CA PHE A 265 -0.60 -6.91 15.36
C PHE A 265 -0.52 -7.03 16.89
N SER A 266 0.52 -7.69 17.43
CA SER A 266 0.65 -7.85 18.87
C SER A 266 0.71 -6.48 19.58
N PRO A 267 0.01 -6.30 20.70
CA PRO A 267 0.17 -5.10 21.50
C PRO A 267 1.61 -5.01 22.00
N SER A 268 2.20 -3.82 21.97
CA SER A 268 3.51 -3.59 22.61
C SER A 268 3.44 -4.00 24.07
N ARG A 269 4.37 -4.86 24.50
CA ARG A 269 4.54 -5.24 25.90
C ARG A 269 4.96 -4.04 26.73
#